data_1049a99770ba7913cc052dd49d7a363c
#
_entry.id   1049a99770ba7913cc052dd49d7a363c
#
_cell.length_a   1.000
_cell.length_b   1.000
_cell.length_c   1.000
_cell.angle_alpha   90.00
_cell.angle_beta   90.00
_cell.angle_gamma   90.00
#
_symmetry.space_group_name_H-M   'P 1'
#
loop_
_entity.id
_entity.type
_entity.pdbx_description
1 polymer ?
#
loop_
_entity_poly.entity_id
_entity_poly.type
_entity_poly.pdbx_seq_one_letter_code
_entity_poly.pdbx_strand_id
1 'polypeptide(L)'
;MITKMKKISFLAFHKGYEEFLEHLRNLGIVHVVEKQEGVLSDESLQESVRLMQRYQNAMDELQKLADKQVKAGAERKSAEEILAVYEKYVANKQVLEQKLQSLNRDAQQLQVWGDFSGESIQRLNRAGYVIKFFTSPLKSFKQEWVDEYNAIEIYSDKQKICFVTITPLNKVVDIDAELCQLPESSLSEIESETAKVEQLLKENLQTAQSVAGYAEEVLSEAKAALDSSINFGKVKLSGESVVDDKLILLEGWVPAEKVDSVSSELKNLQVLFD
;
A
#
# COMPACT_ATOMS: atom_id res chain seq x y z
N MET A 1 32.17 31.05 8.14
CA MET A 1 33.59 30.91 7.69
C MET A 1 33.51 30.22 6.31
N ILE A 2 34.08 30.84 5.26
CA ILE A 2 34.05 30.24 3.91
C ILE A 2 35.36 29.47 3.75
N THR A 3 35.30 28.16 3.66
CA THR A 3 36.47 27.30 3.42
C THR A 3 36.83 27.31 1.94
N LYS A 4 38.07 27.62 1.59
CA LYS A 4 38.56 27.54 0.21
C LYS A 4 38.65 26.06 -0.20
N MET A 5 38.02 25.67 -1.31
CA MET A 5 38.03 24.31 -1.86
C MET A 5 38.96 24.29 -3.08
N LYS A 6 39.67 23.19 -3.28
CA LYS A 6 40.40 22.88 -4.51
C LYS A 6 39.73 21.70 -5.22
N LYS A 7 39.60 21.80 -6.53
CA LYS A 7 39.15 20.68 -7.36
C LYS A 7 40.34 19.76 -7.61
N ILE A 8 40.14 18.47 -7.40
CA ILE A 8 41.14 17.43 -7.62
C ILE A 8 40.52 16.40 -8.59
N SER A 9 41.32 15.95 -9.57
CA SER A 9 41.00 14.86 -10.46
C SER A 9 41.79 13.63 -10.05
N PHE A 10 41.11 12.52 -9.81
CA PHE A 10 41.71 11.25 -9.44
C PHE A 10 41.61 10.31 -10.64
N LEU A 11 42.72 9.69 -10.99
CA LEU A 11 42.78 8.68 -12.04
C LEU A 11 43.17 7.32 -11.42
N ALA A 12 42.19 6.45 -11.28
CA ALA A 12 42.34 5.15 -10.64
C ALA A 12 42.29 4.00 -11.66
N PHE A 13 43.03 2.92 -11.40
CA PHE A 13 42.95 1.72 -12.21
C PHE A 13 41.64 0.98 -11.88
N HIS A 14 40.94 0.51 -12.92
CA HIS A 14 39.57 -0.06 -12.77
C HIS A 14 39.50 -1.19 -11.72
N LYS A 15 40.52 -2.05 -11.61
CA LYS A 15 40.54 -3.14 -10.63
C LYS A 15 40.71 -2.72 -9.18
N GLY A 16 41.26 -1.54 -8.93
CA GLY A 16 41.45 -0.96 -7.60
C GLY A 16 40.46 0.17 -7.29
N TYR A 17 39.51 0.45 -8.17
CA TYR A 17 38.64 1.62 -8.06
C TYR A 17 37.73 1.54 -6.82
N GLU A 18 37.19 0.37 -6.51
CA GLU A 18 36.31 0.17 -5.37
C GLU A 18 37.06 0.36 -4.03
N GLU A 19 38.25 -0.20 -3.90
CA GLU A 19 39.13 -0.03 -2.75
C GLU A 19 39.53 1.46 -2.58
N PHE A 20 39.82 2.16 -3.68
CA PHE A 20 40.08 3.59 -3.68
C PHE A 20 38.85 4.39 -3.16
N LEU A 21 37.63 4.07 -3.61
CA LEU A 21 36.43 4.74 -3.13
C LEU A 21 36.18 4.51 -1.64
N GLU A 22 36.40 3.28 -1.15
CA GLU A 22 36.29 2.98 0.29
C GLU A 22 37.30 3.81 1.11
N HIS A 23 38.52 3.97 0.59
CA HIS A 23 39.52 4.80 1.22
C HIS A 23 39.10 6.28 1.25
N LEU A 24 38.59 6.82 0.16
CA LEU A 24 38.04 8.17 0.10
C LEU A 24 36.91 8.40 1.09
N ARG A 25 36.00 7.40 1.20
CA ARG A 25 34.91 7.41 2.15
C ARG A 25 35.40 7.45 3.60
N ASN A 26 36.40 6.65 3.94
CA ASN A 26 36.98 6.60 5.27
C ASN A 26 37.72 7.93 5.65
N LEU A 27 38.35 8.59 4.68
CA LEU A 27 38.93 9.91 4.86
C LEU A 27 37.87 10.98 5.16
N GLY A 28 36.68 10.91 4.58
CA GLY A 28 35.54 11.76 4.88
C GLY A 28 35.73 13.25 4.54
N ILE A 29 36.69 13.61 3.69
CA ILE A 29 37.07 14.99 3.37
C ILE A 29 36.99 15.36 1.90
N VAL A 30 36.69 14.39 1.03
CA VAL A 30 36.55 14.58 -0.40
C VAL A 30 35.08 14.64 -0.78
N HIS A 31 34.63 15.73 -1.36
CA HIS A 31 33.30 15.90 -1.91
C HIS A 31 33.35 15.55 -3.42
N VAL A 32 32.91 14.35 -3.76
CA VAL A 32 32.90 13.90 -5.14
C VAL A 32 31.85 14.66 -5.97
N VAL A 33 32.21 14.99 -7.20
CA VAL A 33 31.28 15.60 -8.17
C VAL A 33 30.39 14.50 -8.74
N GLU A 34 29.13 14.46 -8.29
CA GLU A 34 28.15 13.46 -8.76
C GLU A 34 27.71 13.74 -10.20
N LYS A 35 27.78 12.73 -11.07
CA LYS A 35 27.23 12.77 -12.43
C LYS A 35 25.88 12.06 -12.42
N GLN A 36 24.81 12.78 -12.79
CA GLN A 36 23.43 12.27 -12.69
C GLN A 36 23.08 11.15 -13.71
N GLU A 37 23.77 11.09 -14.84
CA GLU A 37 23.40 10.16 -15.93
C GLU A 37 23.60 8.68 -15.58
N GLY A 38 24.61 8.32 -14.79
CA GLY A 38 24.86 6.92 -14.37
C GLY A 38 23.86 6.40 -13.33
N VAL A 39 23.33 7.29 -12.50
CA VAL A 39 22.39 6.94 -11.40
C VAL A 39 21.03 6.48 -11.94
N LEU A 40 20.58 7.03 -13.07
CA LEU A 40 19.29 6.72 -13.66
C LEU A 40 19.25 5.36 -14.38
N SER A 41 20.41 4.79 -14.71
CA SER A 41 20.52 3.54 -15.47
C SER A 41 20.82 2.31 -14.57
N ASP A 42 21.19 2.49 -13.31
CA ASP A 42 21.51 1.38 -12.40
C ASP A 42 20.26 0.88 -11.67
N GLU A 43 19.82 -0.33 -12.01
CA GLU A 43 18.61 -0.94 -11.48
C GLU A 43 18.72 -1.22 -9.97
N SER A 44 19.90 -1.63 -9.48
CA SER A 44 20.12 -1.93 -8.06
C SER A 44 20.03 -0.68 -7.19
N LEU A 45 20.54 0.44 -7.71
CA LEU A 45 20.43 1.73 -7.05
C LEU A 45 19.00 2.24 -7.01
N GLN A 46 18.25 2.05 -8.11
CA GLN A 46 16.83 2.38 -8.15
C GLN A 46 16.02 1.56 -7.15
N GLU A 47 16.31 0.26 -7.03
CA GLU A 47 15.66 -0.60 -6.03
C GLU A 47 15.95 -0.14 -4.60
N SER A 48 17.20 0.24 -4.31
CA SER A 48 17.58 0.79 -3.01
C SER A 48 16.84 2.09 -2.68
N VAL A 49 16.70 2.98 -3.66
CA VAL A 49 15.92 4.23 -3.50
C VAL A 49 14.44 3.92 -3.26
N ARG A 50 13.86 2.96 -4.00
CA ARG A 50 12.46 2.52 -3.78
C ARG A 50 12.28 1.92 -2.39
N LEU A 51 13.22 1.10 -1.93
CA LEU A 51 13.16 0.50 -0.60
C LEU A 51 13.25 1.57 0.50
N MET A 52 14.13 2.56 0.33
CA MET A 52 14.23 3.69 1.25
C MET A 52 12.90 4.46 1.35
N GLN A 53 12.21 4.68 0.22
CA GLN A 53 10.90 5.32 0.22
C GLN A 53 9.82 4.45 0.89
N ARG A 54 9.86 3.13 0.70
CA ARG A 54 8.94 2.20 1.38
C ARG A 54 9.15 2.22 2.89
N TYR A 55 10.40 2.26 3.37
CA TYR A 55 10.69 2.41 4.80
C TYR A 55 10.16 3.75 5.35
N GLN A 56 10.33 4.84 4.61
CA GLN A 56 9.80 6.15 5.03
C GLN A 56 8.27 6.10 5.16
N ASN A 57 7.57 5.60 4.16
CA ASN A 57 6.11 5.49 4.18
C ASN A 57 5.62 4.60 5.34
N ALA A 58 6.30 3.47 5.58
CA ALA A 58 5.96 2.58 6.69
C ALA A 58 6.17 3.26 8.04
N MET A 59 7.26 4.00 8.21
CA MET A 59 7.58 4.75 9.43
C MET A 59 6.50 5.81 9.72
N ASP A 60 6.17 6.64 8.72
CA ASP A 60 5.20 7.74 8.86
C ASP A 60 3.78 7.24 9.20
N GLU A 61 3.38 6.11 8.63
CA GLU A 61 2.06 5.54 8.88
C GLU A 61 2.01 4.73 10.19
N LEU A 62 3.04 3.93 10.49
CA LEU A 62 3.08 3.18 11.75
C LEU A 62 3.17 4.11 12.96
N GLN A 63 3.86 5.25 12.85
CA GLN A 63 3.90 6.25 13.91
C GLN A 63 2.50 6.76 14.28
N LYS A 64 1.60 6.94 13.29
CA LYS A 64 0.21 7.35 13.53
C LYS A 64 -0.62 6.26 14.21
N LEU A 65 -0.24 4.98 14.04
CA LEU A 65 -0.92 3.82 14.61
C LEU A 65 -0.39 3.46 16.01
N ALA A 66 0.73 4.04 16.45
CA ALA A 66 1.34 3.74 17.73
C ALA A 66 0.38 4.05 18.89
N ASP A 67 0.02 3.02 19.63
CA ASP A 67 -0.82 3.12 20.81
C ASP A 67 -0.01 2.71 22.05
N LYS A 68 0.06 3.60 23.03
CA LYS A 68 0.78 3.35 24.31
C LYS A 68 0.20 2.18 25.11
N GLN A 69 -1.04 1.78 24.83
CA GLN A 69 -1.71 0.68 25.53
C GLN A 69 -1.40 -0.69 24.90
N VAL A 70 -0.96 -0.71 23.63
CA VAL A 70 -0.58 -1.95 22.96
C VAL A 70 0.86 -2.29 23.32
N LYS A 71 1.05 -3.43 23.99
CA LYS A 71 2.40 -3.93 24.29
C LYS A 71 3.09 -4.30 22.98
N ALA A 72 4.32 -3.82 22.81
CA ALA A 72 5.18 -4.31 21.73
C ALA A 72 5.29 -5.83 21.79
N GLY A 73 5.39 -6.48 20.63
CA GLY A 73 5.60 -7.92 20.56
C GLY A 73 6.82 -8.34 21.37
N ALA A 74 6.81 -9.54 21.89
CA ALA A 74 7.89 -10.05 22.78
C ALA A 74 9.24 -10.15 22.04
N GLU A 75 9.24 -10.24 20.73
CA GLU A 75 10.43 -10.34 19.88
C GLU A 75 10.50 -9.15 18.92
N ARG A 76 11.66 -8.48 18.91
CA ARG A 76 11.91 -7.32 18.06
C ARG A 76 12.18 -7.78 16.62
N LYS A 77 11.37 -7.32 15.69
CA LYS A 77 11.44 -7.67 14.27
C LYS A 77 12.51 -6.85 13.53
N SER A 78 13.05 -7.42 12.44
CA SER A 78 13.93 -6.70 11.52
C SER A 78 13.18 -5.64 10.72
N ALA A 79 13.91 -4.76 10.04
CA ALA A 79 13.32 -3.71 9.19
C ALA A 79 12.47 -4.31 8.05
N GLU A 80 12.92 -5.40 7.44
CA GLU A 80 12.21 -6.11 6.38
C GLU A 80 10.92 -6.74 6.90
N GLU A 81 10.97 -7.33 8.10
CA GLU A 81 9.78 -7.92 8.74
C GLU A 81 8.76 -6.86 9.14
N ILE A 82 9.21 -5.69 9.64
CA ILE A 82 8.33 -4.56 9.95
C ILE A 82 7.68 -4.03 8.67
N LEU A 83 8.45 -3.88 7.59
CA LEU A 83 7.93 -3.46 6.30
C LEU A 83 6.89 -4.45 5.78
N ALA A 84 7.15 -5.75 5.86
CA ALA A 84 6.21 -6.79 5.45
C ALA A 84 4.90 -6.77 6.28
N VAL A 85 4.99 -6.54 7.59
CA VAL A 85 3.82 -6.36 8.48
C VAL A 85 3.01 -5.14 8.05
N TYR A 86 3.67 -4.01 7.79
CA TYR A 86 3.02 -2.78 7.34
C TYR A 86 2.31 -2.97 5.99
N GLU A 87 3.01 -3.51 4.98
CA GLU A 87 2.44 -3.72 3.64
C GLU A 87 1.26 -4.68 3.67
N LYS A 88 1.35 -5.75 4.46
CA LYS A 88 0.23 -6.67 4.69
C LYS A 88 -0.95 -5.98 5.37
N TYR A 89 -0.67 -5.13 6.36
CA TYR A 89 -1.71 -4.34 7.02
C TYR A 89 -2.45 -3.46 6.03
N VAL A 90 -1.73 -2.71 5.18
CA VAL A 90 -2.34 -1.80 4.18
C VAL A 90 -3.17 -2.58 3.17
N ALA A 91 -2.63 -3.67 2.61
CA ALA A 91 -3.32 -4.50 1.64
C ALA A 91 -4.60 -5.13 2.22
N ASN A 92 -4.51 -5.73 3.41
CA ASN A 92 -5.66 -6.33 4.08
C ASN A 92 -6.72 -5.29 4.42
N LYS A 93 -6.31 -4.12 4.95
CA LYS A 93 -7.22 -3.03 5.29
C LYS A 93 -8.05 -2.61 4.07
N GLN A 94 -7.39 -2.40 2.92
CA GLN A 94 -8.08 -1.99 1.71
C GLN A 94 -9.14 -3.02 1.26
N VAL A 95 -8.79 -4.31 1.26
CA VAL A 95 -9.71 -5.38 0.87
C VAL A 95 -10.89 -5.50 1.83
N LEU A 96 -10.61 -5.45 3.15
CA LEU A 96 -11.65 -5.57 4.18
C LEU A 96 -12.58 -4.36 4.19
N GLU A 97 -12.06 -3.14 4.02
CA GLU A 97 -12.88 -1.92 3.92
C GLU A 97 -13.78 -1.93 2.68
N GLN A 98 -13.29 -2.39 1.53
CA GLN A 98 -14.11 -2.57 0.33
C GLN A 98 -15.22 -3.59 0.55
N LYS A 99 -14.91 -4.72 1.21
CA LYS A 99 -15.91 -5.74 1.55
C LYS A 99 -16.95 -5.19 2.52
N LEU A 100 -16.52 -4.47 3.56
CA LEU A 100 -17.42 -3.84 4.52
C LEU A 100 -18.36 -2.83 3.84
N GLN A 101 -17.85 -2.03 2.92
CA GLN A 101 -18.66 -1.09 2.14
C GLN A 101 -19.69 -1.79 1.25
N SER A 102 -19.36 -2.95 0.66
CA SER A 102 -20.32 -3.75 -0.10
C SER A 102 -21.41 -4.31 0.81
N LEU A 103 -21.04 -4.95 1.92
CA LEU A 103 -21.98 -5.52 2.89
C LEU A 103 -22.93 -4.46 3.45
N ASN A 104 -22.43 -3.27 3.74
CA ASN A 104 -23.27 -2.16 4.22
C ASN A 104 -24.28 -1.70 3.15
N ARG A 105 -23.90 -1.67 1.86
CA ARG A 105 -24.83 -1.36 0.77
C ARG A 105 -25.91 -2.45 0.65
N ASP A 106 -25.51 -3.70 0.71
CA ASP A 106 -26.42 -4.84 0.62
C ASP A 106 -27.39 -4.86 1.81
N ALA A 107 -26.90 -4.59 3.02
CA ALA A 107 -27.74 -4.44 4.21
C ALA A 107 -28.75 -3.30 4.08
N GLN A 108 -28.32 -2.12 3.61
CA GLN A 108 -29.21 -0.99 3.37
C GLN A 108 -30.29 -1.32 2.32
N GLN A 109 -29.93 -2.04 1.28
CA GLN A 109 -30.87 -2.47 0.25
C GLN A 109 -31.91 -3.43 0.82
N LEU A 110 -31.49 -4.38 1.68
CA LEU A 110 -32.37 -5.37 2.29
C LEU A 110 -33.25 -4.83 3.43
N GLN A 111 -32.83 -3.75 4.08
CA GLN A 111 -33.46 -3.24 5.30
C GLN A 111 -34.98 -3.02 5.15
N VAL A 112 -35.44 -2.56 3.99
CA VAL A 112 -36.86 -2.33 3.69
C VAL A 112 -37.63 -3.59 3.40
N TRP A 113 -36.97 -4.69 3.04
CA TRP A 113 -37.56 -5.96 2.67
C TRP A 113 -37.71 -6.95 3.84
N GLY A 114 -37.05 -6.66 4.96
CA GLY A 114 -37.01 -7.54 6.13
C GLY A 114 -36.00 -8.68 5.97
N ASP A 115 -35.92 -9.52 7.01
CA ASP A 115 -35.01 -10.67 7.01
C ASP A 115 -35.71 -11.91 6.40
N PHE A 116 -35.28 -12.27 5.21
CA PHE A 116 -35.75 -13.48 4.53
C PHE A 116 -34.53 -14.31 4.08
N SER A 117 -34.68 -15.63 4.12
CA SER A 117 -33.61 -16.51 3.69
C SER A 117 -33.73 -16.87 2.20
N GLY A 118 -32.61 -16.92 1.51
CA GLY A 118 -32.55 -17.42 0.13
C GLY A 118 -33.11 -18.85 0.00
N GLU A 119 -33.00 -19.66 1.06
CA GLU A 119 -33.59 -21.00 1.12
C GLU A 119 -35.15 -20.98 1.03
N SER A 120 -35.78 -19.99 1.67
CA SER A 120 -37.23 -19.79 1.59
C SER A 120 -37.68 -19.47 0.16
N ILE A 121 -36.95 -18.62 -0.54
CA ILE A 121 -37.18 -18.32 -1.96
C ILE A 121 -36.99 -19.56 -2.81
N GLN A 122 -35.92 -20.33 -2.59
CA GLN A 122 -35.69 -21.58 -3.33
C GLN A 122 -36.80 -22.63 -3.08
N ARG A 123 -37.35 -22.70 -1.86
CA ARG A 123 -38.52 -23.58 -1.56
C ARG A 123 -39.73 -23.17 -2.36
N LEU A 124 -40.02 -21.87 -2.50
CA LEU A 124 -41.11 -21.36 -3.35
C LEU A 124 -40.86 -21.72 -4.82
N ASN A 125 -39.66 -21.55 -5.31
CA ASN A 125 -39.29 -21.90 -6.68
C ASN A 125 -39.49 -23.41 -6.95
N ARG A 126 -39.10 -24.29 -6.03
CA ARG A 126 -39.32 -25.75 -6.11
C ARG A 126 -40.83 -26.13 -6.11
N ALA A 127 -41.62 -25.31 -5.41
CA ALA A 127 -43.08 -25.48 -5.39
C ALA A 127 -43.78 -24.93 -6.66
N GLY A 128 -43.00 -24.39 -7.63
CA GLY A 128 -43.54 -23.89 -8.89
C GLY A 128 -43.92 -22.40 -8.87
N TYR A 129 -43.51 -21.66 -7.87
CA TYR A 129 -43.77 -20.22 -7.76
C TYR A 129 -42.52 -19.41 -7.87
N VAL A 130 -42.63 -18.17 -8.41
CA VAL A 130 -41.59 -17.17 -8.46
C VAL A 130 -41.99 -15.97 -7.61
N ILE A 131 -41.08 -15.52 -6.76
CA ILE A 131 -41.19 -14.25 -6.06
C ILE A 131 -40.37 -13.20 -6.81
N LYS A 132 -40.97 -12.03 -7.07
CA LYS A 132 -40.25 -10.86 -7.62
C LYS A 132 -40.49 -9.68 -6.72
N PHE A 133 -39.48 -8.84 -6.60
CA PHE A 133 -39.42 -7.67 -5.73
C PHE A 133 -39.55 -6.41 -6.57
N PHE A 134 -40.46 -5.52 -6.20
CA PHE A 134 -40.75 -4.31 -6.96
C PHE A 134 -40.78 -3.07 -6.08
N THR A 135 -40.35 -1.95 -6.64
CA THR A 135 -40.51 -0.62 -6.05
C THR A 135 -41.27 0.27 -7.02
N SER A 136 -42.26 1.02 -6.54
CA SER A 136 -42.95 2.05 -7.31
C SER A 136 -43.29 3.27 -6.47
N PRO A 137 -43.57 4.43 -7.10
CA PRO A 137 -44.19 5.54 -6.38
C PRO A 137 -45.51 5.09 -5.74
N LEU A 138 -45.76 5.50 -4.49
CA LEU A 138 -46.98 5.07 -3.76
C LEU A 138 -48.26 5.36 -4.54
N LYS A 139 -48.33 6.47 -5.27
CA LYS A 139 -49.49 6.88 -6.08
C LYS A 139 -49.69 6.00 -7.33
N SER A 140 -48.68 5.28 -7.75
CA SER A 140 -48.71 4.42 -8.96
C SER A 140 -49.08 2.97 -8.64
N PHE A 141 -49.15 2.61 -7.37
CA PHE A 141 -49.55 1.26 -6.95
C PHE A 141 -51.04 1.01 -7.28
N LYS A 142 -51.33 -0.11 -7.95
CA LYS A 142 -52.67 -0.45 -8.44
C LYS A 142 -53.22 -1.68 -7.74
N GLN A 143 -54.50 -1.65 -7.39
CA GLN A 143 -55.21 -2.81 -6.81
C GLN A 143 -55.22 -4.00 -7.76
N GLU A 144 -55.20 -3.77 -9.07
CA GLU A 144 -55.12 -4.82 -10.11
C GLU A 144 -53.89 -5.72 -9.94
N TRP A 145 -52.77 -5.18 -9.44
CA TRP A 145 -51.55 -5.95 -9.19
C TRP A 145 -51.73 -6.94 -8.02
N VAL A 146 -52.52 -6.57 -7.04
CA VAL A 146 -52.91 -7.48 -5.93
C VAL A 146 -53.73 -8.61 -6.44
N ASP A 147 -54.75 -8.32 -7.26
CA ASP A 147 -55.71 -9.30 -7.74
C ASP A 147 -55.09 -10.22 -8.79
N GLU A 148 -54.24 -9.71 -9.67
CA GLU A 148 -53.68 -10.44 -10.79
C GLU A 148 -52.37 -11.15 -10.47
N TYR A 149 -51.45 -10.49 -9.75
CA TYR A 149 -50.09 -11.01 -9.51
C TYR A 149 -49.80 -11.36 -8.04
N ASN A 150 -50.84 -11.36 -7.17
CA ASN A 150 -50.69 -11.52 -5.72
C ASN A 150 -49.64 -10.56 -5.14
N ALA A 151 -49.74 -9.28 -5.51
CA ALA A 151 -48.86 -8.28 -4.98
C ALA A 151 -49.09 -8.07 -3.48
N ILE A 152 -48.03 -8.17 -2.69
CA ILE A 152 -48.07 -8.02 -1.23
C ILE A 152 -47.15 -6.86 -0.87
N GLU A 153 -47.71 -5.84 -0.23
CA GLU A 153 -46.93 -4.72 0.33
C GLU A 153 -46.01 -5.22 1.45
N ILE A 154 -44.75 -4.86 1.38
CA ILE A 154 -43.75 -5.15 2.42
C ILE A 154 -43.42 -3.90 3.22
N TYR A 155 -43.26 -2.78 2.52
CA TYR A 155 -42.93 -1.50 3.14
C TYR A 155 -43.52 -0.37 2.29
N SER A 156 -44.04 0.67 2.96
CA SER A 156 -44.39 1.91 2.27
C SER A 156 -44.03 3.14 3.13
N ASP A 157 -43.71 4.21 2.45
CA ASP A 157 -43.55 5.54 3.02
C ASP A 157 -44.42 6.57 2.26
N LYS A 158 -44.20 7.87 2.48
CA LYS A 158 -45.00 8.92 1.82
C LYS A 158 -44.77 9.04 0.31
N GLN A 159 -43.70 8.42 -0.22
CA GLN A 159 -43.23 8.58 -1.60
C GLN A 159 -43.25 7.27 -2.39
N LYS A 160 -42.84 6.17 -1.77
CA LYS A 160 -42.63 4.89 -2.44
C LYS A 160 -43.31 3.73 -1.70
N ILE A 161 -43.60 2.67 -2.44
CA ILE A 161 -44.03 1.39 -1.93
C ILE A 161 -43.08 0.30 -2.46
N CYS A 162 -42.69 -0.60 -1.56
CA CYS A 162 -41.94 -1.82 -1.86
C CYS A 162 -42.92 -3.01 -1.69
N PHE A 163 -43.03 -3.80 -2.69
CA PHE A 163 -43.95 -4.94 -2.69
C PHE A 163 -43.35 -6.15 -3.42
N VAL A 164 -43.84 -7.32 -3.11
CA VAL A 164 -43.46 -8.54 -3.79
C VAL A 164 -44.64 -9.09 -4.58
N THR A 165 -44.38 -9.81 -5.68
CA THR A 165 -45.37 -10.61 -6.37
C THR A 165 -45.04 -12.08 -6.23
N ILE A 166 -46.04 -12.93 -6.03
CA ILE A 166 -45.91 -14.37 -5.96
C ILE A 166 -46.77 -15.02 -7.05
N THR A 167 -46.13 -15.46 -8.12
CA THR A 167 -46.81 -15.97 -9.29
C THR A 167 -46.30 -17.36 -9.69
N PRO A 168 -47.10 -18.20 -10.38
CA PRO A 168 -46.61 -19.43 -11.00
C PRO A 168 -45.47 -19.17 -11.98
N LEU A 169 -44.52 -20.09 -12.09
CA LEU A 169 -43.31 -19.99 -12.95
C LEU A 169 -43.62 -19.61 -14.41
N ASN A 170 -44.76 -20.04 -14.94
CA ASN A 170 -45.18 -19.80 -16.31
C ASN A 170 -45.93 -18.46 -16.51
N LYS A 171 -46.21 -17.72 -15.45
CA LYS A 171 -46.92 -16.44 -15.54
C LYS A 171 -45.95 -15.30 -15.75
N VAL A 172 -46.12 -14.57 -16.85
CA VAL A 172 -45.36 -13.34 -17.10
C VAL A 172 -45.95 -12.23 -16.24
N VAL A 173 -45.10 -11.55 -15.47
CA VAL A 173 -45.47 -10.41 -14.67
C VAL A 173 -45.12 -9.16 -15.46
N ASP A 174 -46.14 -8.43 -15.90
CA ASP A 174 -46.04 -7.16 -16.62
C ASP A 174 -46.60 -6.04 -15.73
N ILE A 175 -45.71 -5.40 -15.02
CA ILE A 175 -46.01 -4.36 -14.01
C ILE A 175 -45.18 -3.14 -14.33
N ASP A 176 -45.79 -1.97 -14.40
CA ASP A 176 -45.13 -0.67 -14.55
C ASP A 176 -44.51 -0.22 -13.20
N ALA A 177 -43.50 -0.99 -12.76
CA ALA A 177 -42.76 -0.77 -11.53
C ALA A 177 -41.31 -1.22 -11.70
N GLU A 178 -40.41 -0.66 -10.93
CA GLU A 178 -39.00 -1.02 -10.97
C GLU A 178 -38.76 -2.38 -10.31
N LEU A 179 -38.20 -3.33 -11.08
CA LEU A 179 -37.79 -4.63 -10.57
C LEU A 179 -36.48 -4.51 -9.76
N CYS A 180 -36.56 -4.88 -8.48
CA CYS A 180 -35.42 -4.86 -7.59
C CYS A 180 -34.68 -6.20 -7.65
N GLN A 181 -33.39 -6.14 -7.91
CA GLN A 181 -32.47 -7.28 -7.73
C GLN A 181 -31.90 -7.22 -6.32
N LEU A 182 -32.27 -8.15 -5.47
CA LEU A 182 -31.79 -8.21 -4.10
C LEU A 182 -30.61 -9.17 -3.97
N PRO A 183 -29.73 -8.96 -2.97
CA PRO A 183 -28.69 -9.93 -2.60
C PRO A 183 -29.30 -11.30 -2.29
N GLU A 184 -28.55 -12.37 -2.55
CA GLU A 184 -28.98 -13.75 -2.26
C GLU A 184 -28.95 -14.06 -0.76
N SER A 185 -28.08 -13.38 -0.02
CA SER A 185 -27.91 -13.54 1.43
C SER A 185 -29.02 -12.81 2.19
N SER A 186 -29.45 -13.38 3.30
CA SER A 186 -30.38 -12.75 4.23
C SER A 186 -29.73 -11.55 4.97
N LEU A 187 -30.56 -10.68 5.54
CA LEU A 187 -30.05 -9.55 6.34
C LEU A 187 -29.22 -10.03 7.53
N SER A 188 -29.68 -11.06 8.23
CA SER A 188 -28.96 -11.65 9.37
C SER A 188 -27.62 -12.29 8.96
N GLU A 189 -27.51 -12.89 7.78
CA GLU A 189 -26.23 -13.40 7.24
C GLU A 189 -25.28 -12.27 6.92
N ILE A 190 -25.75 -11.17 6.32
CA ILE A 190 -24.95 -9.98 6.00
C ILE A 190 -24.45 -9.31 7.30
N GLU A 191 -25.31 -9.17 8.30
CA GLU A 191 -24.93 -8.62 9.61
C GLU A 191 -23.86 -9.48 10.31
N SER A 192 -24.02 -10.80 10.26
CA SER A 192 -23.02 -11.74 10.78
C SER A 192 -21.67 -11.63 10.06
N GLU A 193 -21.70 -11.52 8.73
CA GLU A 193 -20.47 -11.35 7.95
C GLU A 193 -19.83 -9.98 8.16
N THR A 194 -20.64 -8.93 8.34
CA THR A 194 -20.18 -7.58 8.71
C THR A 194 -19.40 -7.61 10.02
N ALA A 195 -19.96 -8.24 11.05
CA ALA A 195 -19.27 -8.38 12.34
C ALA A 195 -17.94 -9.13 12.25
N LYS A 196 -17.86 -10.16 11.38
CA LYS A 196 -16.59 -10.88 11.12
C LYS A 196 -15.56 -9.98 10.44
N VAL A 197 -15.99 -9.20 9.44
CA VAL A 197 -15.07 -8.28 8.73
C VAL A 197 -14.57 -7.18 9.66
N GLU A 198 -15.41 -6.63 10.52
CA GLU A 198 -15.01 -5.66 11.55
C GLU A 198 -14.01 -6.25 12.54
N GLN A 199 -14.22 -7.50 12.96
CA GLN A 199 -13.26 -8.19 13.82
C GLN A 199 -11.91 -8.39 13.11
N LEU A 200 -11.90 -8.78 11.84
CA LEU A 200 -10.67 -8.92 11.05
C LEU A 200 -9.94 -7.59 10.87
N LEU A 201 -10.66 -6.49 10.67
CA LEU A 201 -10.08 -5.14 10.61
C LEU A 201 -9.39 -4.78 11.94
N LYS A 202 -10.02 -5.09 13.06
CA LYS A 202 -9.45 -4.88 14.38
C LYS A 202 -8.18 -5.70 14.61
N GLU A 203 -8.19 -6.97 14.25
CA GLU A 203 -7.02 -7.87 14.37
C GLU A 203 -5.87 -7.41 13.45
N ASN A 204 -6.19 -6.97 12.23
CA ASN A 204 -5.22 -6.42 11.29
C ASN A 204 -4.55 -5.15 11.87
N LEU A 205 -5.34 -4.25 12.46
CA LEU A 205 -4.84 -3.05 13.13
C LEU A 205 -3.93 -3.41 14.33
N GLN A 206 -4.36 -4.34 15.19
CA GLN A 206 -3.56 -4.79 16.33
C GLN A 206 -2.20 -5.38 15.90
N THR A 207 -2.19 -6.10 14.78
CA THR A 207 -0.95 -6.64 14.20
C THR A 207 0.02 -5.52 13.82
N ALA A 208 -0.46 -4.46 13.17
CA ALA A 208 0.37 -3.29 12.84
C ALA A 208 0.82 -2.54 14.09
N GLN A 209 -0.06 -2.36 15.08
CA GLN A 209 0.25 -1.69 16.35
C GLN A 209 1.31 -2.43 17.17
N SER A 210 1.39 -3.76 17.05
CA SER A 210 2.39 -4.56 17.78
C SER A 210 3.85 -4.23 17.41
N VAL A 211 4.09 -3.67 16.22
CA VAL A 211 5.41 -3.24 15.76
C VAL A 211 5.57 -1.72 15.79
N ALA A 212 4.47 -0.96 15.81
CA ALA A 212 4.48 0.50 15.69
C ALA A 212 5.31 1.20 16.79
N GLY A 213 5.34 0.65 17.99
CA GLY A 213 6.03 1.27 19.13
C GLY A 213 7.56 1.34 19.01
N TYR A 214 8.18 0.55 18.15
CA TYR A 214 9.64 0.53 17.91
C TYR A 214 10.02 0.62 16.43
N ALA A 215 9.03 0.69 15.53
CA ALA A 215 9.25 0.72 14.09
C ALA A 215 10.11 1.91 13.65
N GLU A 216 9.91 3.09 14.22
CA GLU A 216 10.66 4.30 13.89
C GLU A 216 12.16 4.11 14.11
N GLU A 217 12.55 3.53 15.25
CA GLU A 217 13.96 3.27 15.57
C GLU A 217 14.60 2.32 14.57
N VAL A 218 13.97 1.13 14.34
CA VAL A 218 14.53 0.10 13.47
C VAL A 218 14.56 0.55 12.01
N LEU A 219 13.48 1.18 11.52
CA LEU A 219 13.41 1.63 10.13
C LEU A 219 14.31 2.83 9.86
N SER A 220 14.54 3.72 10.84
CA SER A 220 15.47 4.84 10.67
C SER A 220 16.93 4.37 10.57
N GLU A 221 17.32 3.36 11.36
CA GLU A 221 18.64 2.74 11.27
C GLU A 221 18.85 2.06 9.91
N ALA A 222 17.88 1.26 9.46
CA ALA A 222 17.94 0.60 8.16
C ALA A 222 17.98 1.62 7.00
N LYS A 223 17.20 2.71 7.09
CA LYS A 223 17.22 3.80 6.13
C LYS A 223 18.57 4.51 6.07
N ALA A 224 19.20 4.77 7.21
CA ALA A 224 20.53 5.41 7.26
C ALA A 224 21.60 4.51 6.62
N ALA A 225 21.54 3.19 6.84
CA ALA A 225 22.43 2.23 6.20
C ALA A 225 22.24 2.21 4.66
N LEU A 226 20.98 2.22 4.20
CA LEU A 226 20.64 2.31 2.79
C LEU A 226 21.11 3.62 2.16
N ASP A 227 20.89 4.75 2.79
CA ASP A 227 21.33 6.07 2.31
C ASP A 227 22.85 6.11 2.11
N SER A 228 23.60 5.56 3.07
CA SER A 228 25.05 5.41 2.96
C SER A 228 25.47 4.53 1.77
N SER A 229 24.74 3.45 1.49
CA SER A 229 24.99 2.57 0.34
C SER A 229 24.63 3.23 -0.99
N ILE A 230 23.51 3.95 -1.04
CA ILE A 230 23.07 4.72 -2.21
C ILE A 230 24.10 5.80 -2.55
N ASN A 231 24.57 6.56 -1.55
CA ASN A 231 25.56 7.59 -1.77
C ASN A 231 26.88 7.01 -2.28
N PHE A 232 27.32 5.87 -1.74
CA PHE A 232 28.49 5.17 -2.24
C PHE A 232 28.31 4.68 -3.69
N GLY A 233 27.14 4.11 -4.02
CA GLY A 233 26.80 3.70 -5.38
C GLY A 233 26.80 4.87 -6.38
N LYS A 234 26.24 6.02 -5.99
CA LYS A 234 26.27 7.25 -6.80
C LYS A 234 27.70 7.71 -7.09
N VAL A 235 28.55 7.73 -6.06
CA VAL A 235 29.98 8.07 -6.22
C VAL A 235 30.67 7.09 -7.16
N LYS A 236 30.39 5.78 -7.02
CA LYS A 236 30.96 4.73 -7.89
C LYS A 236 30.58 4.97 -9.36
N LEU A 237 29.34 5.30 -9.63
CA LEU A 237 28.82 5.58 -10.98
C LEU A 237 29.24 6.96 -11.53
N SER A 238 29.75 7.85 -10.70
CA SER A 238 30.24 9.17 -11.13
C SER A 238 31.64 9.13 -11.76
N GLY A 239 32.34 8.00 -11.65
CA GLY A 239 33.62 7.77 -12.33
C GLY A 239 33.43 7.62 -13.84
N GLU A 240 34.22 8.33 -14.61
CA GLU A 240 34.22 8.26 -16.07
C GLU A 240 35.30 7.27 -16.53
N SER A 241 34.88 6.27 -17.31
CA SER A 241 35.81 5.32 -17.89
C SER A 241 36.63 5.99 -18.99
N VAL A 242 37.93 5.86 -18.91
CA VAL A 242 38.89 6.41 -19.88
C VAL A 242 39.93 5.36 -20.27
N VAL A 243 40.60 5.56 -21.42
CA VAL A 243 41.68 4.69 -21.92
C VAL A 243 41.24 3.20 -22.00
N ASP A 244 40.27 2.91 -22.89
CA ASP A 244 39.76 1.58 -23.16
C ASP A 244 39.27 0.86 -21.88
N ASP A 245 38.54 1.56 -21.02
CA ASP A 245 37.96 1.07 -19.75
C ASP A 245 38.98 0.57 -18.71
N LYS A 246 40.25 0.93 -18.87
CA LYS A 246 41.29 0.53 -17.92
C LYS A 246 41.48 1.49 -16.77
N LEU A 247 41.14 2.75 -17.00
CA LEU A 247 41.27 3.84 -16.01
C LEU A 247 39.91 4.50 -15.79
N ILE A 248 39.67 4.93 -14.56
CA ILE A 248 38.48 5.65 -14.16
C ILE A 248 38.89 7.01 -13.64
N LEU A 249 38.32 8.07 -14.25
CA LEU A 249 38.50 9.44 -13.84
C LEU A 249 37.39 9.84 -12.89
N LEU A 250 37.74 10.26 -11.66
CA LEU A 250 36.82 10.77 -10.65
C LEU A 250 37.21 12.20 -10.30
N GLU A 251 36.26 13.10 -10.24
CA GLU A 251 36.49 14.49 -9.82
C GLU A 251 35.90 14.75 -8.45
N GLY A 252 36.60 15.55 -7.63
CA GLY A 252 36.13 15.89 -6.30
C GLY A 252 36.65 17.24 -5.83
N TRP A 253 36.05 17.76 -4.76
CA TRP A 253 36.47 18.99 -4.08
C TRP A 253 37.05 18.65 -2.71
N VAL A 254 38.18 19.25 -2.35
CA VAL A 254 38.86 19.04 -1.09
C VAL A 254 39.16 20.43 -0.47
N PRO A 255 39.00 20.59 0.86
CA PRO A 255 39.49 21.80 1.54
C PRO A 255 40.96 22.05 1.25
N ALA A 256 41.31 23.30 0.88
CA ALA A 256 42.66 23.63 0.42
C ALA A 256 43.77 23.28 1.45
N GLU A 257 43.45 23.36 2.71
CA GLU A 257 44.35 23.03 3.85
C GLU A 257 44.53 21.52 4.08
N LYS A 258 43.69 20.66 3.47
CA LYS A 258 43.74 19.20 3.60
C LYS A 258 44.26 18.47 2.37
N VAL A 259 44.63 19.19 1.31
CA VAL A 259 45.12 18.60 0.05
C VAL A 259 46.37 17.75 0.29
N ASP A 260 47.35 18.25 1.07
CA ASP A 260 48.59 17.53 1.37
C ASP A 260 48.33 16.24 2.19
N SER A 261 47.35 16.26 3.08
CA SER A 261 46.92 15.08 3.84
C SER A 261 46.32 14.02 2.94
N VAL A 262 45.37 14.41 2.06
CA VAL A 262 44.76 13.50 1.05
C VAL A 262 45.85 12.92 0.14
N SER A 263 46.76 13.75 -0.35
CA SER A 263 47.88 13.34 -1.19
C SER A 263 48.78 12.31 -0.51
N SER A 264 49.04 12.48 0.79
CA SER A 264 49.90 11.56 1.56
C SER A 264 49.24 10.21 1.79
N GLU A 265 47.94 10.17 2.07
CA GLU A 265 47.13 8.97 2.30
C GLU A 265 46.95 8.15 1.00
N LEU A 266 46.81 8.84 -0.14
CA LEU A 266 46.59 8.18 -1.45
C LEU A 266 47.88 7.68 -2.12
N LYS A 267 49.08 8.06 -1.63
CA LYS A 267 50.36 7.62 -2.21
C LYS A 267 50.57 6.11 -2.27
N ASN A 268 49.95 5.38 -1.37
CA ASN A 268 50.07 3.92 -1.31
C ASN A 268 49.05 3.20 -2.21
N LEU A 269 48.12 3.94 -2.78
CA LEU A 269 47.11 3.42 -3.74
C LEU A 269 47.60 3.71 -5.16
N GLN A 270 47.29 2.85 -6.10
CA GLN A 270 47.61 3.03 -7.53
C GLN A 270 46.71 4.10 -8.18
N VAL A 271 46.79 5.35 -7.66
CA VAL A 271 45.97 6.46 -8.07
C VAL A 271 46.86 7.65 -8.39
N LEU A 272 46.71 8.21 -9.57
CA LEU A 272 47.29 9.51 -9.94
C LEU A 272 46.26 10.59 -9.62
N PHE A 273 46.74 11.74 -9.10
CA PHE A 273 45.88 12.88 -8.82
C PHE A 273 46.58 14.20 -9.20
N ASP A 274 45.80 15.18 -9.67
CA ASP A 274 46.23 16.53 -10.03
C ASP A 274 45.21 17.59 -9.55
#